data_d835b5379a7c959a27db7d41d7c991c6
#
_entry.id   d835b5379a7c959a27db7d41d7c991c6
#
_cell.length_a   1.000
_cell.length_b   1.000
_cell.length_c   1.000
_cell.angle_alpha   90.00
_cell.angle_beta   90.00
_cell.angle_gamma   90.00
#
_symmetry.space_group_name_H-M   'P 1'
#
loop_
_entity.id
_entity.type
_entity.pdbx_description
1 polymer ?
#
loop_
_entity_poly.entity_id
_entity_poly.type
_entity_poly.pdbx_seq_one_letter_code
_entity_poly.pdbx_strand_id
1 'polypeptide(L)'
;TVDEKLQKTLNDRIGQSFRLVTEQLESVQKGLGEMQTLAQDVGGLKRVLSNVKTRGNIGEIQLSMLLEQLLAPEQYEANVHTRKGSDAVVEFAVKLPGRDDAREFVYLPIDAKFPKDVYEQLLDAYDAADSQAIETAGKLLETTIKKMAKDISDKYLAPPATTDFGIMFLPFEGIYAEVVRRSALLEDLQRNYKVVVTGPTTLAAILNSLQMGFRTLAIQKHSGEVWTILGAVKKEFEKVGGMLEKAQKIGRAHV
;
A
#
# COMPACT_ATOMS: atom_id res chain seq x y z
N THR A 1 12.42 -39.75 0.75
CA THR A 1 12.82 -39.35 -0.61
C THR A 1 13.03 -37.83 -0.66
N VAL A 2 13.73 -37.32 -1.69
CA VAL A 2 14.04 -35.88 -1.83
C VAL A 2 12.75 -35.06 -1.91
N ASP A 3 11.72 -35.59 -2.56
CA ASP A 3 10.40 -34.92 -2.70
C ASP A 3 9.67 -34.76 -1.36
N GLU A 4 9.74 -35.71 -0.46
CA GLU A 4 9.13 -35.58 0.88
C GLU A 4 9.80 -34.51 1.73
N LYS A 5 11.14 -34.37 1.63
CA LYS A 5 11.87 -33.30 2.32
C LYS A 5 11.54 -31.93 1.74
N LEU A 6 11.38 -31.82 0.43
CA LEU A 6 10.99 -30.58 -0.25
C LEU A 6 9.55 -30.17 0.13
N GLN A 7 8.59 -31.11 0.12
CA GLN A 7 7.22 -30.83 0.55
C GLN A 7 7.13 -30.44 2.04
N LYS A 8 7.89 -31.12 2.90
CA LYS A 8 7.93 -30.76 4.33
C LYS A 8 8.51 -29.36 4.54
N THR A 9 9.62 -29.04 3.89
CA THR A 9 10.24 -27.71 3.96
C THR A 9 9.33 -26.60 3.40
N LEU A 10 8.58 -26.90 2.32
CA LEU A 10 7.61 -25.97 1.75
C LEU A 10 6.43 -25.74 2.71
N ASN A 11 5.88 -26.80 3.29
CA ASN A 11 4.79 -26.71 4.27
C ASN A 11 5.23 -25.96 5.55
N ASP A 12 6.45 -26.21 6.04
CA ASP A 12 6.99 -25.51 7.20
C ASP A 12 7.18 -24.02 6.92
N ARG A 13 7.66 -23.66 5.72
CA ARG A 13 7.82 -22.25 5.30
C ARG A 13 6.47 -21.56 5.09
N ILE A 14 5.50 -22.24 4.49
CA ILE A 14 4.13 -21.74 4.36
C ILE A 14 3.51 -21.52 5.74
N GLY A 15 3.66 -22.48 6.66
CA GLY A 15 3.18 -22.37 8.04
C GLY A 15 3.83 -21.22 8.81
N GLN A 16 5.14 -20.99 8.64
CA GLN A 16 5.84 -19.83 9.21
C GLN A 16 5.36 -18.51 8.61
N SER A 17 5.14 -18.46 7.29
CA SER A 17 4.61 -17.27 6.62
C SER A 17 3.19 -16.95 7.09
N PHE A 18 2.32 -17.95 7.26
CA PHE A 18 0.98 -17.75 7.81
C PHE A 18 1.00 -17.27 9.26
N ARG A 19 1.90 -17.78 10.12
CA ARG A 19 2.06 -17.27 11.50
C ARG A 19 2.50 -15.81 11.53
N LEU A 20 3.49 -15.45 10.73
CA LEU A 20 3.94 -14.04 10.59
C LEU A 20 2.82 -13.11 10.12
N VAL A 21 1.98 -13.58 9.17
CA VAL A 21 0.81 -12.81 8.70
C VAL A 21 -0.22 -12.65 9.82
N THR A 22 -0.48 -13.71 10.60
CA THR A 22 -1.44 -13.67 11.71
C THR A 22 -0.96 -12.74 12.82
N GLU A 23 0.31 -12.82 13.22
CA GLU A 23 0.91 -11.94 14.22
C GLU A 23 0.90 -10.47 13.77
N GLN A 24 1.12 -10.22 12.49
CA GLN A 24 1.09 -8.89 11.92
C GLN A 24 -0.33 -8.33 11.82
N LEU A 25 -1.32 -9.19 11.49
CA LEU A 25 -2.74 -8.82 11.52
C LEU A 25 -3.22 -8.52 12.95
N GLU A 26 -2.77 -9.28 13.94
CA GLU A 26 -3.05 -9.00 15.36
C GLU A 26 -2.41 -7.66 15.81
N SER A 27 -1.19 -7.38 15.38
CA SER A 27 -0.52 -6.10 15.67
C SER A 27 -1.23 -4.91 15.02
N VAL A 28 -1.69 -5.07 13.76
CA VAL A 28 -2.50 -4.06 13.06
C VAL A 28 -3.86 -3.90 13.73
N GLN A 29 -4.52 -4.99 14.13
CA GLN A 29 -5.78 -4.95 14.87
C GLN A 29 -5.63 -4.25 16.22
N LYS A 30 -4.52 -4.48 16.92
CA LYS A 30 -4.22 -3.80 18.19
C LYS A 30 -3.97 -2.30 17.99
N GLY A 31 -3.17 -1.92 16.99
CA GLY A 31 -2.96 -0.52 16.62
C GLY A 31 -4.23 0.19 16.15
N LEU A 32 -5.08 -0.50 15.38
CA LEU A 32 -6.39 -0.01 14.97
C LEU A 32 -7.38 0.06 16.14
N GLY A 33 -7.29 -0.85 17.13
CA GLY A 33 -8.08 -0.81 18.36
C GLY A 33 -7.73 0.42 19.21
N GLU A 34 -6.47 0.78 19.31
CA GLU A 34 -6.01 1.99 19.97
C GLU A 34 -6.45 3.26 19.21
N MET A 35 -6.46 3.24 17.88
CA MET A 35 -7.06 4.31 17.05
C MET A 35 -8.58 4.37 17.14
N GLN A 36 -9.27 3.22 17.25
CA GLN A 36 -10.74 3.18 17.43
C GLN A 36 -11.19 3.76 18.78
N THR A 37 -10.41 3.56 19.83
CA THR A 37 -10.66 4.21 21.13
C THR A 37 -10.52 5.73 21.04
N LEU A 38 -9.58 6.21 20.22
CA LEU A 38 -9.44 7.64 19.92
C LEU A 38 -10.59 8.17 19.04
N ALA A 39 -11.17 7.34 18.17
CA ALA A 39 -12.27 7.71 17.27
C ALA A 39 -13.67 7.58 17.93
N GLN A 40 -13.83 6.75 18.97
CA GLN A 40 -15.09 6.60 19.71
C GLN A 40 -15.36 7.75 20.69
N ASP A 41 -14.35 8.54 21.04
CA ASP A 41 -14.54 9.73 21.85
C ASP A 41 -14.95 10.92 20.97
N VAL A 42 -16.22 10.92 20.53
CA VAL A 42 -16.82 12.01 19.74
C VAL A 42 -16.63 13.37 20.43
N GLY A 43 -16.57 13.40 21.75
CA GLY A 43 -16.24 14.60 22.55
C GLY A 43 -14.77 15.00 22.40
N GLY A 44 -13.85 14.05 22.31
CA GLY A 44 -12.43 14.26 22.03
C GLY A 44 -12.20 14.72 20.60
N LEU A 45 -12.90 14.14 19.63
CA LEU A 45 -12.83 14.54 18.21
C LEU A 45 -13.20 16.01 18.03
N LYS A 46 -14.28 16.49 18.67
CA LYS A 46 -14.68 17.90 18.62
C LYS A 46 -13.62 18.85 19.21
N ARG A 47 -12.84 18.42 20.21
CA ARG A 47 -11.70 19.17 20.76
C ARG A 47 -10.45 19.15 19.86
N VAL A 48 -10.13 18.01 19.26
CA VAL A 48 -9.01 17.87 18.32
C VAL A 48 -9.30 18.68 17.05
N LEU A 49 -10.53 18.66 16.56
CA LEU A 49 -10.97 19.41 15.39
C LEU A 49 -11.07 20.92 15.63
N SER A 50 -11.18 21.38 16.88
CA SER A 50 -11.27 22.82 17.20
C SER A 50 -9.94 23.57 17.12
N ASN A 51 -8.80 22.90 17.11
CA ASN A 51 -7.48 23.51 17.06
C ASN A 51 -7.06 23.86 15.62
N VAL A 52 -7.08 25.16 15.29
CA VAL A 52 -6.95 25.72 13.91
C VAL A 52 -5.64 25.37 13.20
N LYS A 53 -4.53 25.20 13.92
CA LYS A 53 -3.22 24.89 13.33
C LYS A 53 -2.99 23.42 12.96
N THR A 54 -3.78 22.51 13.50
CA THR A 54 -3.66 21.06 13.29
C THR A 54 -4.53 20.56 12.12
N ARG A 55 -5.30 21.44 11.49
CA ARG A 55 -6.45 21.11 10.61
C ARG A 55 -6.08 20.50 9.26
N GLY A 56 -4.98 20.91 8.64
CA GLY A 56 -4.51 20.33 7.36
C GLY A 56 -3.68 19.07 7.55
N ASN A 57 -3.08 18.91 8.72
CA ASN A 57 -2.00 17.95 8.94
C ASN A 57 -2.43 16.59 9.55
N ILE A 58 -3.67 16.45 10.06
CA ILE A 58 -4.08 15.20 10.74
C ILE A 58 -4.09 14.02 9.75
N GLY A 59 -4.65 14.22 8.56
CA GLY A 59 -4.70 13.21 7.52
C GLY A 59 -3.30 12.81 7.05
N GLU A 60 -2.44 13.78 6.81
CA GLU A 60 -1.05 13.57 6.40
C GLU A 60 -0.25 12.82 7.48
N ILE A 61 -0.39 13.22 8.76
CA ILE A 61 0.28 12.57 9.88
C ILE A 61 -0.17 11.11 10.02
N GLN A 62 -1.47 10.85 9.98
CA GLN A 62 -2.00 9.49 10.06
C GLN A 62 -1.54 8.63 8.87
N LEU A 63 -1.56 9.18 7.66
CA LEU A 63 -1.09 8.52 6.46
C LEU A 63 0.41 8.18 6.58
N SER A 64 1.24 9.12 7.04
CA SER A 64 2.66 8.89 7.31
C SER A 64 2.87 7.75 8.29
N MET A 65 2.16 7.78 9.42
CA MET A 65 2.27 6.72 10.44
C MET A 65 1.89 5.33 9.91
N LEU A 66 0.83 5.24 9.09
CA LEU A 66 0.42 3.98 8.47
C LEU A 66 1.49 3.45 7.50
N LEU A 67 2.05 4.33 6.68
CA LEU A 67 3.11 3.96 5.75
C LEU A 67 4.37 3.51 6.49
N GLU A 68 4.82 4.25 7.50
CA GLU A 68 5.98 3.92 8.32
C GLU A 68 5.84 2.58 9.07
N GLN A 69 4.63 2.25 9.53
CA GLN A 69 4.36 1.00 10.24
C GLN A 69 4.31 -0.22 9.32
N LEU A 70 3.84 -0.05 8.08
CA LEU A 70 3.50 -1.17 7.21
C LEU A 70 4.48 -1.38 6.05
N LEU A 71 5.23 -0.36 5.64
CA LEU A 71 6.16 -0.42 4.52
C LEU A 71 7.59 -0.10 4.96
N ALA A 72 8.57 -0.63 4.22
CA ALA A 72 9.96 -0.21 4.37
C ALA A 72 10.18 1.18 3.75
N PRO A 73 11.15 1.98 4.25
CA PRO A 73 11.39 3.35 3.76
C PRO A 73 11.65 3.44 2.25
N GLU A 74 12.21 2.39 1.65
CA GLU A 74 12.51 2.33 0.21
C GLU A 74 11.26 2.09 -0.65
N GLN A 75 10.16 1.63 -0.04
CA GLN A 75 8.93 1.23 -0.73
C GLN A 75 7.96 2.40 -0.95
N TYR A 76 8.18 3.55 -0.32
CA TYR A 76 7.38 4.74 -0.53
C TYR A 76 8.24 6.01 -0.51
N GLU A 77 7.63 7.10 -0.89
CA GLU A 77 8.29 8.41 -0.94
C GLU A 77 7.29 9.50 -0.60
N ALA A 78 7.73 10.51 0.15
CA ALA A 78 6.91 11.66 0.50
C ALA A 78 7.19 12.84 -0.44
N ASN A 79 6.18 13.67 -0.68
CA ASN A 79 6.27 14.90 -1.46
C ASN A 79 6.79 14.68 -2.90
N VAL A 80 6.11 13.84 -3.65
CA VAL A 80 6.55 13.37 -4.97
C VAL A 80 5.95 14.18 -6.10
N HIS A 81 6.78 14.61 -7.05
CA HIS A 81 6.34 15.14 -8.34
C HIS A 81 6.06 13.97 -9.31
N THR A 82 4.81 13.58 -9.45
CA THR A 82 4.42 12.45 -10.30
C THR A 82 4.28 12.81 -11.78
N ARG A 83 4.09 14.10 -12.09
CA ARG A 83 3.88 14.60 -13.45
C ARG A 83 5.02 15.53 -13.85
N LYS A 84 5.71 15.24 -14.96
CA LYS A 84 6.76 16.11 -15.51
C LYS A 84 6.17 17.46 -15.92
N GLY A 85 6.82 18.55 -15.51
CA GLY A 85 6.41 19.93 -15.83
C GLY A 85 5.23 20.45 -15.03
N SER A 86 4.82 19.76 -13.96
CA SER A 86 3.83 20.22 -13.00
C SER A 86 4.49 20.51 -11.66
N ASP A 87 4.13 21.63 -11.04
CA ASP A 87 4.53 21.96 -9.67
C ASP A 87 3.71 21.20 -8.60
N ALA A 88 2.73 20.38 -9.03
CA ALA A 88 1.90 19.62 -8.12
C ALA A 88 2.71 18.48 -7.47
N VAL A 89 2.64 18.43 -6.15
CA VAL A 89 3.29 17.43 -5.29
C VAL A 89 2.22 16.60 -4.63
N VAL A 90 2.29 15.27 -4.77
CA VAL A 90 1.46 14.35 -3.97
C VAL A 90 2.14 14.10 -2.63
N GLU A 91 1.35 14.05 -1.56
CA GLU A 91 1.87 13.87 -0.21
C GLU A 91 2.70 12.60 -0.06
N PHE A 92 2.20 11.48 -0.56
CA PHE A 92 2.91 10.20 -0.54
C PHE A 92 2.67 9.41 -1.83
N ALA A 93 3.65 8.60 -2.21
CA ALA A 93 3.52 7.63 -3.29
C ALA A 93 4.22 6.32 -2.92
N VAL A 94 3.54 5.19 -3.13
CA VAL A 94 4.14 3.86 -2.98
C VAL A 94 4.83 3.49 -4.28
N LYS A 95 6.07 2.95 -4.17
CA LYS A 95 6.88 2.50 -5.30
C LYS A 95 6.53 1.05 -5.64
N LEU A 96 5.73 0.85 -6.65
CA LEU A 96 5.39 -0.49 -7.14
C LEU A 96 6.44 -0.93 -8.17
N PRO A 97 6.84 -2.21 -8.22
CA PRO A 97 7.76 -2.72 -9.22
C PRO A 97 7.26 -2.43 -10.64
N GLY A 98 8.16 -1.92 -11.48
CA GLY A 98 7.87 -1.70 -12.90
C GLY A 98 7.64 -3.01 -13.64
N ARG A 99 6.88 -2.97 -14.75
CA ARG A 99 6.64 -4.13 -15.62
C ARG A 99 7.81 -4.44 -16.56
N ASP A 100 8.59 -3.42 -16.89
CA ASP A 100 9.66 -3.50 -17.88
C ASP A 100 11.01 -3.13 -17.25
N ASP A 101 12.11 -3.71 -17.77
CA ASP A 101 13.49 -3.39 -17.37
C ASP A 101 13.86 -1.89 -17.56
N ALA A 102 13.04 -1.16 -18.31
CA ALA A 102 13.20 0.28 -18.54
C ALA A 102 12.79 1.18 -17.36
N ARG A 103 12.05 0.65 -16.37
CA ARG A 103 11.59 1.39 -15.20
C ARG A 103 11.67 0.52 -13.97
N GLU A 104 12.46 0.99 -13.01
CA GLU A 104 12.64 0.30 -11.73
C GLU A 104 11.33 0.23 -10.93
N PHE A 105 10.49 1.29 -10.99
CA PHE A 105 9.22 1.34 -10.27
C PHE A 105 8.20 2.27 -10.95
N VAL A 106 6.94 2.11 -10.53
CA VAL A 106 5.78 2.94 -10.88
C VAL A 106 5.19 3.49 -9.59
N TYR A 107 4.90 4.77 -9.54
CA TYR A 107 4.29 5.39 -8.36
C TYR A 107 2.79 5.07 -8.26
N LEU A 108 2.34 4.66 -7.07
CA LEU A 108 0.93 4.69 -6.67
C LEU A 108 0.71 5.92 -5.78
N PRO A 109 0.10 6.99 -6.30
CA PRO A 109 -0.16 8.20 -5.52
C PRO A 109 -1.19 7.97 -4.42
N ILE A 110 -0.92 8.48 -3.23
CA ILE A 110 -1.84 8.47 -2.08
C ILE A 110 -1.90 9.89 -1.53
N ASP A 111 -3.11 10.44 -1.47
CA ASP A 111 -3.34 11.82 -1.04
C ASP A 111 -4.40 11.84 0.06
N ALA A 112 -4.08 12.46 1.21
CA ALA A 112 -4.99 12.56 2.33
C ALA A 112 -5.98 13.70 2.11
N LYS A 113 -7.26 13.41 2.26
CA LYS A 113 -8.34 14.40 2.12
C LYS A 113 -9.30 14.34 3.29
N PHE A 114 -9.61 15.49 3.85
CA PHE A 114 -10.59 15.58 4.90
C PHE A 114 -11.55 16.77 4.69
N PRO A 115 -12.75 16.55 4.13
CA PRO A 115 -13.78 17.57 3.97
C PRO A 115 -14.47 17.87 5.32
N LYS A 116 -13.70 18.41 6.28
CA LYS A 116 -14.09 18.60 7.67
C LYS A 116 -15.44 19.31 7.82
N ASP A 117 -15.54 20.51 7.24
CA ASP A 117 -16.71 21.39 7.46
C ASP A 117 -18.01 20.73 6.98
N VAL A 118 -17.92 20.00 5.86
CA VAL A 118 -19.06 19.28 5.28
C VAL A 118 -19.42 18.05 6.12
N TYR A 119 -18.41 17.38 6.66
CA TYR A 119 -18.63 16.22 7.53
C TYR A 119 -19.22 16.64 8.89
N GLU A 120 -18.76 17.75 9.48
CA GLU A 120 -19.34 18.32 10.70
C GLU A 120 -20.81 18.70 10.49
N GLN A 121 -21.17 19.35 9.36
CA GLN A 121 -22.56 19.65 9.02
C GLN A 121 -23.42 18.38 8.94
N LEU A 122 -22.88 17.30 8.39
CA LEU A 122 -23.60 16.03 8.31
C LEU A 122 -23.82 15.42 9.71
N LEU A 123 -22.82 15.49 10.59
CA LEU A 123 -22.92 15.01 11.96
C LEU A 123 -23.94 15.84 12.77
N ASP A 124 -23.90 17.17 12.65
CA ASP A 124 -24.86 18.05 13.31
C ASP A 124 -26.31 17.78 12.84
N ALA A 125 -26.49 17.46 11.54
CA ALA A 125 -27.79 17.07 11.00
C ALA A 125 -28.28 15.72 11.55
N TYR A 126 -27.40 14.76 11.76
CA TYR A 126 -27.72 13.49 12.42
C TYR A 126 -28.10 13.70 13.89
N ASP A 127 -27.34 14.52 14.60
CA ASP A 127 -27.59 14.85 16.01
C ASP A 127 -28.96 15.55 16.20
N ALA A 128 -29.34 16.41 15.24
CA ALA A 128 -30.62 17.07 15.20
C ALA A 128 -31.79 16.17 14.73
N ALA A 129 -31.48 14.96 14.23
CA ALA A 129 -32.45 14.05 13.61
C ALA A 129 -33.28 14.71 12.48
N ASP A 130 -32.69 15.69 11.76
CA ASP A 130 -33.33 16.42 10.67
C ASP A 130 -33.07 15.72 9.33
N SER A 131 -34.05 14.98 8.84
CA SER A 131 -33.94 14.20 7.61
C SER A 131 -33.61 15.04 6.37
N GLN A 132 -34.14 16.30 6.31
CA GLN A 132 -33.87 17.18 5.17
C GLN A 132 -32.45 17.76 5.21
N ALA A 133 -31.98 18.12 6.41
CA ALA A 133 -30.60 18.55 6.61
C ALA A 133 -29.60 17.43 6.32
N ILE A 134 -29.88 16.18 6.73
CA ILE A 134 -29.07 14.99 6.43
C ILE A 134 -28.95 14.78 4.92
N GLU A 135 -30.07 14.86 4.19
CA GLU A 135 -30.04 14.70 2.74
C GLU A 135 -29.21 15.80 2.05
N THR A 136 -29.38 17.04 2.49
CA THR A 136 -28.67 18.21 1.95
C THR A 136 -27.17 18.12 2.21
N ALA A 137 -26.77 17.83 3.45
CA ALA A 137 -25.39 17.68 3.84
C ALA A 137 -24.73 16.46 3.14
N GLY A 138 -25.51 15.37 2.95
CA GLY A 138 -25.06 14.21 2.20
C GLY A 138 -24.73 14.52 0.73
N LYS A 139 -25.58 15.26 0.04
CA LYS A 139 -25.33 15.72 -1.34
C LYS A 139 -24.11 16.65 -1.42
N LEU A 140 -23.95 17.51 -0.42
CA LEU A 140 -22.78 18.38 -0.36
C LEU A 140 -21.49 17.58 -0.16
N LEU A 141 -21.53 16.54 0.69
CA LEU A 141 -20.41 15.60 0.86
C LEU A 141 -20.04 14.92 -0.46
N GLU A 142 -21.02 14.38 -1.19
CA GLU A 142 -20.79 13.75 -2.50
C GLU A 142 -20.10 14.70 -3.47
N THR A 143 -20.60 15.93 -3.59
CA THR A 143 -20.02 16.94 -4.48
C THR A 143 -18.58 17.28 -4.09
N THR A 144 -18.33 17.41 -2.79
CA THR A 144 -17.00 17.73 -2.26
C THR A 144 -16.00 16.59 -2.51
N ILE A 145 -16.41 15.34 -2.25
CA ILE A 145 -15.58 14.16 -2.52
C ILE A 145 -15.28 14.02 -4.03
N LYS A 146 -16.25 14.24 -4.92
CA LYS A 146 -16.01 14.25 -6.37
C LYS A 146 -15.00 15.31 -6.79
N LYS A 147 -15.09 16.51 -6.23
CA LYS A 147 -14.11 17.58 -6.48
C LYS A 147 -12.71 17.19 -6.03
N MET A 148 -12.58 16.62 -4.83
CA MET A 148 -11.30 16.12 -4.31
C MET A 148 -10.72 15.00 -5.18
N ALA A 149 -11.55 14.06 -5.63
CA ALA A 149 -11.13 13.00 -6.53
C ALA A 149 -10.66 13.54 -7.88
N LYS A 150 -11.38 14.52 -8.43
CA LYS A 150 -10.97 15.21 -9.65
C LYS A 150 -9.61 15.88 -9.48
N ASP A 151 -9.37 16.55 -8.37
CA ASP A 151 -8.08 17.18 -8.08
C ASP A 151 -6.94 16.15 -8.04
N ILE A 152 -7.15 14.98 -7.41
CA ILE A 152 -6.17 13.89 -7.38
C ILE A 152 -5.89 13.38 -8.79
N SER A 153 -6.94 13.10 -9.56
CA SER A 153 -6.83 12.61 -10.93
C SER A 153 -6.05 13.58 -11.82
N ASP A 154 -6.45 14.84 -11.82
CA ASP A 154 -5.88 15.86 -12.71
C ASP A 154 -4.43 16.21 -12.35
N LYS A 155 -4.10 16.22 -11.05
CA LYS A 155 -2.80 16.67 -10.57
C LYS A 155 -1.75 15.57 -10.53
N TYR A 156 -2.13 14.34 -10.13
CA TYR A 156 -1.18 13.33 -9.74
C TYR A 156 -1.13 12.10 -10.65
N LEU A 157 -2.20 11.78 -11.42
CA LEU A 157 -2.19 10.62 -12.30
C LEU A 157 -1.51 10.95 -13.63
N ALA A 158 -0.42 10.28 -13.93
CA ALA A 158 0.39 10.44 -15.13
C ALA A 158 0.97 9.09 -15.61
N PRO A 159 0.12 8.12 -16.02
CA PRO A 159 0.64 6.87 -16.57
C PRO A 159 1.55 7.15 -17.78
N PRO A 160 2.63 6.38 -17.95
CA PRO A 160 3.07 5.21 -17.21
C PRO A 160 4.03 5.50 -16.04
N ALA A 161 4.25 6.77 -15.65
CA ALA A 161 5.06 7.11 -14.48
C ALA A 161 4.33 6.77 -13.16
N THR A 162 3.00 6.85 -13.20
CA THR A 162 2.14 6.40 -12.10
C THR A 162 1.28 5.21 -12.53
N THR A 163 0.63 4.58 -11.58
CA THR A 163 -0.55 3.73 -11.83
C THR A 163 -1.62 4.52 -12.57
N ASP A 164 -2.57 3.83 -13.18
CA ASP A 164 -3.75 4.42 -13.82
C ASP A 164 -4.84 4.85 -12.82
N PHE A 165 -4.61 4.65 -11.53
CA PHE A 165 -5.48 5.08 -10.43
C PHE A 165 -4.63 5.63 -9.28
N GLY A 166 -5.27 6.44 -8.40
CA GLY A 166 -4.71 6.93 -7.15
C GLY A 166 -5.59 6.60 -5.97
N ILE A 167 -5.06 6.77 -4.77
CA ILE A 167 -5.79 6.55 -3.51
C ILE A 167 -6.11 7.90 -2.87
N MET A 168 -7.39 8.08 -2.51
CA MET A 168 -7.85 9.13 -1.61
C MET A 168 -7.98 8.54 -0.20
N PHE A 169 -7.15 8.98 0.71
CA PHE A 169 -7.20 8.57 2.12
C PHE A 169 -8.09 9.51 2.92
N LEU A 170 -9.13 8.96 3.54
CA LEU A 170 -9.99 9.66 4.49
C LEU A 170 -9.56 9.27 5.91
N PRO A 171 -9.15 10.24 6.76
CA PRO A 171 -8.48 9.94 8.03
C PRO A 171 -9.38 9.33 9.12
N PHE A 172 -10.70 9.35 8.94
CA PHE A 172 -11.65 8.81 9.89
C PHE A 172 -12.58 7.78 9.26
N GLU A 173 -12.76 6.64 9.93
CA GLU A 173 -13.66 5.57 9.46
C GLU A 173 -15.11 6.06 9.30
N GLY A 174 -15.56 7.00 10.14
CA GLY A 174 -16.92 7.56 10.04
C GLY A 174 -17.20 8.23 8.71
N ILE A 175 -16.31 9.09 8.24
CA ILE A 175 -16.48 9.71 6.90
C ILE A 175 -16.31 8.71 5.77
N TYR A 176 -15.39 7.77 5.90
CA TYR A 176 -15.23 6.67 4.93
C TYR A 176 -16.52 5.85 4.83
N ALA A 177 -17.14 5.48 5.96
CA ALA A 177 -18.41 4.77 5.99
C ALA A 177 -19.53 5.56 5.30
N GLU A 178 -19.58 6.88 5.50
CA GLU A 178 -20.56 7.74 4.82
C GLU A 178 -20.37 7.76 3.29
N VAL A 179 -19.14 7.72 2.81
CA VAL A 179 -18.84 7.64 1.37
C VAL A 179 -19.19 6.25 0.83
N VAL A 180 -18.83 5.17 1.53
CA VAL A 180 -19.08 3.79 1.08
C VAL A 180 -20.57 3.44 1.01
N ARG A 181 -21.40 4.00 1.87
CA ARG A 181 -22.87 3.85 1.80
C ARG A 181 -23.46 4.32 0.47
N ARG A 182 -22.75 5.17 -0.25
CA ARG A 182 -23.16 5.75 -1.54
C ARG A 182 -22.51 5.00 -2.70
N SER A 183 -23.03 3.82 -3.03
CA SER A 183 -22.45 2.95 -4.07
C SER A 183 -22.28 3.63 -5.43
N ALA A 184 -23.25 4.46 -5.83
CA ALA A 184 -23.16 5.23 -7.07
C ALA A 184 -22.00 6.24 -7.05
N LEU A 185 -21.70 6.85 -5.89
CA LEU A 185 -20.55 7.72 -5.73
C LEU A 185 -19.24 6.93 -5.91
N LEU A 186 -19.09 5.79 -5.25
CA LEU A 186 -17.89 4.97 -5.37
C LEU A 186 -17.62 4.54 -6.81
N GLU A 187 -18.67 4.10 -7.53
CA GLU A 187 -18.57 3.71 -8.92
C GLU A 187 -18.10 4.89 -9.80
N ASP A 188 -18.67 6.09 -9.58
CA ASP A 188 -18.29 7.31 -10.27
C ASP A 188 -16.82 7.69 -10.03
N LEU A 189 -16.36 7.61 -8.75
CA LEU A 189 -14.98 7.91 -8.37
C LEU A 189 -13.98 6.98 -9.06
N GLN A 190 -14.28 5.70 -9.12
CA GLN A 190 -13.40 4.71 -9.76
C GLN A 190 -13.44 4.80 -11.28
N ARG A 191 -14.62 4.94 -11.87
CA ARG A 191 -14.79 4.92 -13.33
C ARG A 191 -14.29 6.19 -13.98
N ASN A 192 -14.71 7.36 -13.46
CA ASN A 192 -14.49 8.65 -14.10
C ASN A 192 -13.23 9.37 -13.61
N TYR A 193 -12.91 9.24 -12.32
CA TYR A 193 -11.75 9.91 -11.75
C TYR A 193 -10.57 8.99 -11.50
N LYS A 194 -10.74 7.65 -11.62
CA LYS A 194 -9.68 6.67 -11.33
C LYS A 194 -9.13 6.80 -9.91
N VAL A 195 -10.00 7.08 -8.95
CA VAL A 195 -9.65 7.24 -7.54
C VAL A 195 -10.35 6.18 -6.71
N VAL A 196 -9.55 5.48 -5.91
CA VAL A 196 -10.01 4.52 -4.90
C VAL A 196 -10.03 5.23 -3.56
N VAL A 197 -11.20 5.28 -2.93
CA VAL A 197 -11.34 5.89 -1.59
C VAL A 197 -11.07 4.84 -0.52
N THR A 198 -10.31 5.22 0.49
CA THR A 198 -9.96 4.34 1.62
C THR A 198 -10.12 5.07 2.95
N GLY A 199 -10.52 4.34 3.96
CA GLY A 199 -10.33 4.70 5.37
C GLY A 199 -9.03 4.09 5.92
N PRO A 200 -8.72 4.32 7.21
CA PRO A 200 -7.52 3.79 7.85
C PRO A 200 -7.41 2.27 7.76
N THR A 201 -8.47 1.55 8.09
CA THR A 201 -8.52 0.08 8.06
C THR A 201 -8.34 -0.47 6.65
N THR A 202 -9.04 0.13 5.67
CA THR A 202 -8.97 -0.32 4.28
C THR A 202 -7.59 -0.04 3.69
N LEU A 203 -7.00 1.13 3.97
CA LEU A 203 -5.65 1.45 3.52
C LEU A 203 -4.63 0.49 4.13
N ALA A 204 -4.71 0.22 5.44
CA ALA A 204 -3.82 -0.74 6.10
C ALA A 204 -3.89 -2.14 5.46
N ALA A 205 -5.09 -2.62 5.09
CA ALA A 205 -5.26 -3.89 4.39
C ALA A 205 -4.61 -3.88 2.99
N ILE A 206 -4.74 -2.79 2.24
CA ILE A 206 -4.10 -2.62 0.94
C ILE A 206 -2.58 -2.61 1.09
N LEU A 207 -2.03 -1.81 2.02
CA LEU A 207 -0.59 -1.71 2.25
C LEU A 207 0.01 -3.05 2.69
N ASN A 208 -0.67 -3.80 3.56
CA ASN A 208 -0.27 -5.15 3.94
C ASN A 208 -0.21 -6.09 2.73
N SER A 209 -1.22 -6.03 1.86
CA SER A 209 -1.26 -6.84 0.64
C SER A 209 -0.10 -6.50 -0.31
N LEU A 210 0.21 -5.21 -0.46
CA LEU A 210 1.37 -4.75 -1.23
C LEU A 210 2.68 -5.21 -0.61
N GLN A 211 2.83 -5.15 0.72
CA GLN A 211 4.02 -5.62 1.41
C GLN A 211 4.26 -7.12 1.19
N MET A 212 3.19 -7.94 1.22
CA MET A 212 3.31 -9.36 0.88
C MET A 212 3.78 -9.56 -0.57
N GLY A 213 3.26 -8.77 -1.50
CA GLY A 213 3.71 -8.76 -2.90
C GLY A 213 5.20 -8.41 -3.02
N PHE A 214 5.67 -7.38 -2.36
CA PHE A 214 7.08 -6.99 -2.33
C PHE A 214 7.99 -8.09 -1.79
N ARG A 215 7.60 -8.75 -0.70
CA ARG A 215 8.35 -9.90 -0.14
C ARG A 215 8.44 -11.05 -1.14
N THR A 216 7.34 -11.37 -1.81
CA THR A 216 7.31 -12.45 -2.81
C THR A 216 8.26 -12.14 -3.97
N LEU A 217 8.23 -10.91 -4.48
CA LEU A 217 9.13 -10.48 -5.56
C LEU A 217 10.61 -10.48 -5.13
N ALA A 218 10.91 -10.06 -3.89
CA ALA A 218 12.27 -10.13 -3.34
C ALA A 218 12.78 -11.58 -3.28
N ILE A 219 11.95 -12.52 -2.82
CA ILE A 219 12.29 -13.96 -2.79
C ILE A 219 12.54 -14.49 -4.20
N GLN A 220 11.72 -14.12 -5.18
CA GLN A 220 11.90 -14.55 -6.58
C GLN A 220 13.22 -14.01 -7.16
N LYS A 221 13.55 -12.76 -6.91
CA LYS A 221 14.81 -12.14 -7.37
C LYS A 221 16.03 -12.87 -6.78
N HIS A 222 16.04 -13.09 -5.46
CA HIS A 222 17.12 -13.82 -4.80
C HIS A 222 17.21 -15.29 -5.24
N SER A 223 16.09 -15.96 -5.51
CA SER A 223 16.10 -17.31 -6.05
C SER A 223 16.79 -17.38 -7.42
N GLY A 224 16.54 -16.41 -8.30
CA GLY A 224 17.22 -16.31 -9.60
C GLY A 224 18.74 -16.14 -9.47
N GLU A 225 19.19 -15.29 -8.53
CA GLU A 225 20.62 -15.10 -8.23
C GLU A 225 21.28 -16.39 -7.73
N VAL A 226 20.61 -17.12 -6.82
CA VAL A 226 21.09 -18.41 -6.30
C VAL A 226 21.25 -19.44 -7.42
N TRP A 227 20.29 -19.55 -8.34
CA TRP A 227 20.40 -20.46 -9.49
C TRP A 227 21.56 -20.10 -10.41
N THR A 228 21.82 -18.81 -10.62
CA THR A 228 22.97 -18.34 -11.40
C THR A 228 24.29 -18.72 -10.76
N ILE A 229 24.41 -18.54 -9.44
CA ILE A 229 25.61 -18.92 -8.67
C ILE A 229 25.81 -20.43 -8.70
N LEU A 230 24.75 -21.22 -8.47
CA LEU A 230 24.81 -22.68 -8.54
C LEU A 230 25.22 -23.17 -9.94
N GLY A 231 24.72 -22.52 -10.98
CA GLY A 231 25.13 -22.81 -12.36
C GLY A 231 26.64 -22.55 -12.62
N ALA A 232 27.17 -21.46 -12.07
CA ALA A 232 28.59 -21.13 -12.13
C ALA A 232 29.44 -22.16 -11.36
N VAL A 233 29.05 -22.50 -10.15
CA VAL A 233 29.70 -23.50 -9.29
C VAL A 233 29.73 -24.87 -10.01
N LYS A 234 28.60 -25.30 -10.60
CA LYS A 234 28.53 -26.55 -11.36
C LYS A 234 29.54 -26.59 -12.50
N LYS A 235 29.66 -25.51 -13.28
CA LYS A 235 30.63 -25.41 -14.37
C LYS A 235 32.07 -25.52 -13.87
N GLU A 236 32.40 -24.93 -12.73
CA GLU A 236 33.75 -25.07 -12.15
C GLU A 236 34.02 -26.50 -11.67
N PHE A 237 33.07 -27.20 -11.07
CA PHE A 237 33.20 -28.61 -10.70
C PHE A 237 33.39 -29.51 -11.95
N GLU A 238 32.67 -29.24 -13.02
CA GLU A 238 32.85 -29.99 -14.30
C GLU A 238 34.25 -29.80 -14.87
N LYS A 239 34.84 -28.60 -14.81
CA LYS A 239 36.22 -28.33 -15.21
C LYS A 239 37.23 -29.11 -14.36
N VAL A 240 37.04 -29.07 -13.02
CA VAL A 240 37.92 -29.80 -12.09
C VAL A 240 37.84 -31.32 -12.36
N GLY A 241 36.64 -31.87 -12.57
CA GLY A 241 36.42 -33.25 -12.93
C GLY A 241 37.18 -33.64 -14.23
N GLY A 242 37.06 -32.81 -15.26
CA GLY A 242 37.79 -33.02 -16.53
C GLY A 242 39.31 -32.93 -16.39
N MET A 243 39.83 -32.08 -15.50
CA MET A 243 41.28 -32.05 -15.20
C MET A 243 41.74 -33.29 -14.45
N LEU A 244 40.96 -33.78 -13.49
CA LEU A 244 41.26 -35.03 -12.76
C LEU A 244 41.25 -36.25 -13.68
N GLU A 245 40.30 -36.36 -14.62
CA GLU A 245 40.27 -37.43 -15.60
C GLU A 245 41.47 -37.38 -16.53
N LYS A 246 41.90 -36.19 -16.97
CA LYS A 246 43.13 -36.03 -17.75
C LYS A 246 44.38 -36.44 -16.98
N ALA A 247 44.49 -36.01 -15.72
CA ALA A 247 45.61 -36.39 -14.86
C ALA A 247 45.67 -37.92 -14.62
N GLN A 248 44.53 -38.58 -14.44
CA GLN A 248 44.44 -40.02 -14.27
C GLN A 248 44.84 -40.79 -15.56
N LYS A 249 44.46 -40.27 -16.73
CA LYS A 249 44.89 -40.85 -18.02
C LYS A 249 46.40 -40.73 -18.23
N ILE A 250 47.01 -39.61 -17.88
CA ILE A 250 48.46 -39.39 -17.96
C ILE A 250 49.20 -40.33 -16.99
N GLY A 251 48.72 -40.49 -15.75
CA GLY A 251 49.30 -41.40 -14.77
C GLY A 251 49.25 -42.88 -15.19
N ARG A 252 48.23 -43.30 -15.93
CA ARG A 252 48.11 -44.69 -16.48
C ARG A 252 48.93 -44.93 -17.72
N ALA A 253 49.37 -43.90 -18.43
CA ALA A 253 50.20 -44.04 -19.65
C ALA A 253 51.71 -44.14 -19.34
N HIS A 254 52.10 -43.97 -18.06
CA HIS A 254 53.51 -43.99 -17.62
C HIS A 254 53.83 -45.20 -16.71
N VAL A 255 52.93 -46.16 -16.61
CA VAL A 255 53.14 -47.49 -16.00
C VAL A 255 53.07 -48.55 -17.11
#